data_4b8ddde5e8784bfbc9eb4b0a9d88f6a4
#
_entry.id   4b8ddde5e8784bfbc9eb4b0a9d88f6a4
#
_cell.length_a   1.000
_cell.length_b   1.000
_cell.length_c   1.000
_cell.angle_alpha   90.00
_cell.angle_beta   90.00
_cell.angle_gamma   90.00
#
_symmetry.space_group_name_H-M   'P 1'
#
loop_
_entity.id
_entity.type
_entity.pdbx_description
1 polymer ?
#
loop_
_entity_poly.entity_id
_entity_poly.type
_entity_poly.pdbx_seq_one_letter_code
_entity_poly.pdbx_strand_id
1 'polypeptide(L)'
;MALSPTTVATAVAGLSVSGVTVKDLTGVPEEVFDRDCPIVYPNPANYVSMGGVSRETMGGDSGALKEVRYTLHYLFLHHETGAERGQKDAAQDAVSKLYAFISAVIANCDALTVIDITPDHGPLQVVQDPSGKDFHGCEVSLAVTEWLNA
;
A
#
# COMPACT_ATOMS: atom_id res chain seq x y z
N MET A 1 10.12 19.15 6.71
CA MET A 1 10.26 17.75 6.26
C MET A 1 9.91 17.67 4.80
N ALA A 2 10.70 17.00 4.02
CA ALA A 2 10.42 16.82 2.60
C ALA A 2 9.37 15.73 2.40
N LEU A 3 8.58 15.87 1.35
CA LEU A 3 7.64 14.86 0.91
C LEU A 3 8.41 13.59 0.51
N SER A 4 8.09 12.45 1.10
CA SER A 4 8.89 11.23 0.92
C SER A 4 8.04 9.96 0.72
N PRO A 5 7.26 9.85 -0.37
CA PRO A 5 6.49 8.63 -0.65
C PRO A 5 7.37 7.38 -0.73
N THR A 6 8.57 7.51 -1.28
CA THR A 6 9.53 6.41 -1.38
C THR A 6 9.95 5.90 0.00
N THR A 7 10.21 6.81 0.93
CA THR A 7 10.58 6.44 2.30
C THR A 7 9.44 5.70 3.00
N VAL A 8 8.20 6.17 2.81
CA VAL A 8 7.03 5.49 3.38
C VAL A 8 6.87 4.09 2.78
N ALA A 9 7.04 3.95 1.46
CA ALA A 9 6.96 2.64 0.81
C ALA A 9 8.03 1.67 1.34
N THR A 10 9.25 2.15 1.55
CA THR A 10 10.33 1.35 2.12
C THR A 10 10.00 0.91 3.55
N ALA A 11 9.44 1.81 4.35
CA ALA A 11 9.04 1.49 5.71
C ALA A 11 7.88 0.48 5.74
N VAL A 12 6.91 0.61 4.85
CA VAL A 12 5.81 -0.36 4.71
C VAL A 12 6.35 -1.73 4.33
N ALA A 13 7.30 -1.80 3.40
CA ALA A 13 7.93 -3.07 3.00
C ALA A 13 8.70 -3.73 4.15
N GLY A 14 9.16 -2.94 5.11
CA GLY A 14 9.83 -3.45 6.31
C GLY A 14 8.91 -4.03 7.38
N LEU A 15 7.59 -3.89 7.23
CA LEU A 15 6.64 -4.44 8.19
C LEU A 15 6.60 -5.96 8.09
N SER A 16 6.56 -6.60 9.25
CA SER A 16 6.41 -8.05 9.32
C SER A 16 4.93 -8.40 9.30
N VAL A 17 4.46 -8.94 8.19
CA VAL A 17 3.07 -9.36 8.00
C VAL A 17 3.03 -10.88 7.84
N SER A 18 2.28 -11.56 8.69
CA SER A 18 2.22 -13.01 8.70
C SER A 18 1.61 -13.54 7.40
N GLY A 19 2.37 -14.32 6.65
CA GLY A 19 1.91 -14.98 5.44
C GLY A 19 1.77 -14.07 4.23
N VAL A 20 2.24 -12.82 4.30
CA VAL A 20 2.17 -11.88 3.19
C VAL A 20 3.56 -11.29 2.96
N THR A 21 4.01 -11.30 1.70
CA THR A 21 5.25 -10.66 1.29
C THR A 21 4.94 -9.23 0.86
N VAL A 22 5.61 -8.25 1.45
CA VAL A 22 5.42 -6.83 1.11
C VAL A 22 6.69 -6.32 0.43
N LYS A 23 6.52 -5.68 -0.72
CA LYS A 23 7.64 -5.15 -1.51
C LYS A 23 7.62 -3.62 -1.53
N ASP A 24 8.79 -3.02 -1.72
CA ASP A 24 8.92 -1.59 -1.96
C ASP A 24 9.02 -1.30 -3.46
N LEU A 25 9.30 -0.04 -3.82
CA LEU A 25 9.39 0.37 -5.23
C LEU A 25 10.48 -0.36 -6.00
N THR A 26 11.60 -0.67 -5.36
CA THR A 26 12.70 -1.35 -6.02
C THR A 26 12.46 -2.85 -6.11
N GLY A 27 11.57 -3.37 -5.30
CA GLY A 27 11.22 -4.79 -5.24
C GLY A 27 10.00 -5.18 -6.06
N VAL A 28 9.43 -4.28 -6.86
CA VAL A 28 8.29 -4.60 -7.71
C VAL A 28 8.69 -5.68 -8.71
N PRO A 29 8.04 -6.84 -8.70
CA PRO A 29 8.41 -7.93 -9.61
C PRO A 29 7.98 -7.63 -11.04
N GLU A 30 8.76 -8.09 -12.01
CA GLU A 30 8.37 -8.05 -13.42
C GLU A 30 7.28 -9.08 -13.71
N GLU A 31 7.32 -10.21 -13.01
CA GLU A 31 6.37 -11.28 -13.11
C GLU A 31 6.14 -11.89 -11.74
N VAL A 32 4.88 -12.15 -11.39
CA VAL A 32 4.51 -12.78 -10.13
C VAL A 32 4.15 -14.24 -10.39
N PHE A 33 4.60 -15.11 -9.49
CA PHE A 33 4.26 -16.54 -9.54
C PHE A 33 3.35 -16.88 -8.36
N ASP A 34 2.52 -17.90 -8.52
CA ASP A 34 1.59 -18.33 -7.46
C ASP A 34 2.32 -18.66 -6.16
N ARG A 35 3.54 -19.19 -6.26
CA ARG A 35 4.37 -19.48 -5.08
C ARG A 35 4.79 -18.25 -4.28
N ASP A 36 4.75 -17.07 -4.90
CA ASP A 36 5.13 -15.81 -4.27
C ASP A 36 3.95 -15.16 -3.55
N CYS A 37 2.74 -15.67 -3.79
CA CYS A 37 1.51 -15.14 -3.21
C CYS A 37 1.25 -15.69 -1.81
N PRO A 38 0.57 -14.95 -0.93
CA PRO A 38 0.09 -13.59 -1.10
C PRO A 38 1.21 -12.55 -1.12
N ILE A 39 1.09 -11.58 -2.00
CA ILE A 39 2.09 -10.52 -2.16
C ILE A 39 1.41 -9.16 -2.29
N VAL A 40 2.03 -8.14 -1.71
CA VAL A 40 1.61 -6.74 -1.86
C VAL A 40 2.81 -5.96 -2.39
N TYR A 41 2.60 -5.17 -3.43
CA TYR A 41 3.66 -4.34 -3.99
C TYR A 41 3.07 -3.04 -4.55
N PRO A 42 3.89 -1.97 -4.65
CA PRO A 42 3.45 -0.72 -5.24
C PRO A 42 2.99 -0.92 -6.69
N ASN A 43 1.87 -0.31 -7.04
CA ASN A 43 1.32 -0.44 -8.39
C ASN A 43 2.23 0.26 -9.41
N PRO A 44 2.86 -0.46 -10.34
CA PRO A 44 3.80 0.15 -11.29
C PRO A 44 3.13 1.10 -12.28
N ALA A 45 1.83 0.95 -12.52
CA ALA A 45 1.11 1.81 -13.46
C ALA A 45 0.68 3.14 -12.81
N ASN A 46 0.46 3.13 -11.48
CA ASN A 46 -0.01 4.31 -10.75
C ASN A 46 0.41 4.19 -9.29
N TYR A 47 1.64 4.61 -9.00
CA TYR A 47 2.23 4.43 -7.68
C TYR A 47 1.68 5.42 -6.65
N VAL A 48 1.62 6.69 -7.01
CA VAL A 48 1.23 7.76 -6.08
C VAL A 48 0.28 8.74 -6.75
N SER A 49 -0.77 9.11 -6.03
CA SER A 49 -1.68 10.20 -6.42
C SER A 49 -1.52 11.32 -5.43
N MET A 50 -1.24 12.52 -5.93
CA MET A 50 -1.12 13.70 -5.08
C MET A 50 -2.52 14.20 -4.70
N GLY A 51 -2.74 14.33 -3.41
CA GLY A 51 -3.94 14.94 -2.88
C GLY A 51 -3.78 16.45 -2.71
N GLY A 52 -4.47 17.01 -1.74
CA GLY A 52 -4.42 18.44 -1.46
C GLY A 52 -3.21 18.84 -0.63
N VAL A 53 -2.90 20.11 -0.69
CA VAL A 53 -1.94 20.74 0.22
C VAL A 53 -2.71 21.75 1.04
N SER A 54 -2.72 21.58 2.36
CA SER A 54 -3.32 22.52 3.30
C SER A 54 -2.22 23.28 3.98
N ARG A 55 -2.40 24.58 4.11
CA ARG A 55 -1.46 25.42 4.84
C ARG A 55 -1.95 25.63 6.26
N GLU A 56 -1.16 25.18 7.22
CA GLU A 56 -1.38 25.53 8.61
C GLU A 56 -0.78 26.91 8.87
N THR A 57 -1.62 27.87 9.20
CA THR A 57 -1.20 29.25 9.43
C THR A 57 -1.30 29.63 10.90
N MET A 58 -0.77 28.80 11.75
CA MET A 58 -0.70 29.14 13.17
C MET A 58 0.25 30.31 13.37
N GLY A 59 -0.29 31.51 13.57
CA GLY A 59 0.48 32.68 13.84
C GLY A 59 0.95 33.47 12.61
N GLY A 60 0.69 33.03 11.42
CA GLY A 60 0.99 33.77 10.19
C GLY A 60 2.45 33.94 9.85
N ASP A 61 3.35 33.20 10.45
CA ASP A 61 4.77 33.28 10.19
C ASP A 61 5.17 32.57 8.91
N SER A 62 6.29 33.01 8.33
CA SER A 62 6.84 32.46 7.11
C SER A 62 7.31 31.01 7.24
N GLY A 63 7.45 30.49 8.44
CA GLY A 63 7.81 29.10 8.71
C GLY A 63 6.60 28.19 8.87
N ALA A 64 5.44 28.54 8.36
CA ALA A 64 4.22 27.76 8.53
C ALA A 64 4.38 26.35 7.97
N LEU A 65 3.95 25.38 8.76
CA LEU A 65 3.89 23.99 8.32
C LEU A 65 2.75 23.84 7.32
N LYS A 66 3.00 23.06 6.30
CA LYS A 66 1.97 22.68 5.33
C LYS A 66 1.66 21.21 5.49
N GLU A 67 0.37 20.91 5.52
CA GLU A 67 -0.10 19.54 5.48
C GLU A 67 -0.20 19.11 4.03
N VAL A 68 0.49 18.04 3.69
CA VAL A 68 0.46 17.48 2.36
C VAL A 68 -0.18 16.10 2.43
N ARG A 69 -1.10 15.85 1.53
CA ARG A 69 -1.79 14.56 1.42
C ARG A 69 -1.47 13.91 0.10
N TYR A 70 -1.21 12.63 0.14
CA TYR A 70 -1.05 11.82 -1.05
C TYR A 70 -1.53 10.41 -0.77
N THR A 71 -1.78 9.65 -1.82
CA THR A 71 -2.24 8.27 -1.71
C THR A 71 -1.24 7.37 -2.41
N LEU A 72 -0.74 6.39 -1.70
CA LEU A 72 0.08 5.33 -2.26
C LEU A 72 -0.82 4.21 -2.74
N HIS A 73 -0.60 3.75 -3.96
CA HIS A 73 -1.40 2.69 -4.55
C HIS A 73 -0.59 1.40 -4.58
N TYR A 74 -1.22 0.32 -4.13
CA TYR A 74 -0.64 -1.01 -4.06
C TYR A 74 -1.55 -2.01 -4.73
N LEU A 75 -0.97 -3.11 -5.16
CA LEU A 75 -1.71 -4.28 -5.61
C LEU A 75 -1.50 -5.40 -4.59
N PHE A 76 -2.60 -6.04 -4.21
CA PHE A 76 -2.59 -7.25 -3.40
C PHE A 76 -2.98 -8.41 -4.29
N LEU A 77 -2.11 -9.39 -4.43
CA LEU A 77 -2.35 -10.61 -5.22
C LEU A 77 -2.34 -11.81 -4.28
N HIS A 78 -3.48 -12.48 -4.19
CA HIS A 78 -3.64 -13.60 -3.27
C HIS A 78 -3.23 -14.93 -3.92
N HIS A 79 -3.70 -15.20 -5.13
CA HIS A 79 -3.33 -16.41 -5.87
C HIS A 79 -3.61 -16.22 -7.37
N GLU A 80 -2.92 -17.01 -8.18
CA GLU A 80 -3.10 -16.96 -9.63
C GLU A 80 -4.45 -17.57 -10.02
N THR A 81 -5.11 -16.99 -11.03
CA THR A 81 -6.35 -17.56 -11.57
C THR A 81 -6.04 -18.93 -12.17
N GLY A 82 -6.93 -19.89 -11.91
CA GLY A 82 -6.71 -21.25 -12.34
C GLY A 82 -5.92 -22.12 -11.37
N ALA A 83 -5.34 -21.53 -10.32
CA ALA A 83 -4.77 -22.32 -9.23
C ALA A 83 -5.90 -23.08 -8.52
N GLU A 84 -5.69 -24.38 -8.27
CA GLU A 84 -6.71 -25.22 -7.66
C GLU A 84 -6.86 -24.90 -6.18
N ARG A 85 -7.82 -24.04 -5.85
CA ARG A 85 -8.19 -23.70 -4.48
C ARG A 85 -9.71 -23.67 -4.39
N GLY A 86 -10.25 -24.18 -3.30
CA GLY A 86 -11.68 -24.04 -3.03
C GLY A 86 -12.05 -22.55 -2.97
N GLN A 87 -13.02 -22.13 -3.77
CA GLN A 87 -13.35 -20.71 -3.93
C GLN A 87 -13.72 -20.04 -2.61
N LYS A 88 -14.47 -20.75 -1.77
CA LYS A 88 -14.87 -20.23 -0.45
C LYS A 88 -13.66 -20.06 0.47
N ASP A 89 -12.81 -21.08 0.56
CA ASP A 89 -11.64 -21.03 1.44
C ASP A 89 -10.60 -20.03 0.95
N ALA A 90 -10.42 -19.93 -0.36
CA ALA A 90 -9.54 -18.94 -0.95
C ALA A 90 -10.02 -17.53 -0.67
N ALA A 91 -11.33 -17.26 -0.75
CA ALA A 91 -11.89 -15.95 -0.44
C ALA A 91 -11.69 -15.58 1.02
N GLN A 92 -11.92 -16.52 1.95
CA GLN A 92 -11.70 -16.29 3.38
C GLN A 92 -10.23 -16.02 3.68
N ASP A 93 -9.34 -16.79 3.09
CA ASP A 93 -7.89 -16.59 3.26
C ASP A 93 -7.44 -15.26 2.68
N ALA A 94 -7.97 -14.87 1.52
CA ALA A 94 -7.65 -13.59 0.90
C ALA A 94 -8.04 -12.41 1.80
N VAL A 95 -9.24 -12.45 2.37
CA VAL A 95 -9.69 -11.42 3.31
C VAL A 95 -8.80 -11.40 4.55
N SER A 96 -8.49 -12.55 5.10
CA SER A 96 -7.62 -12.67 6.27
C SER A 96 -6.23 -12.08 6.03
N LYS A 97 -5.62 -12.40 4.90
CA LYS A 97 -4.29 -11.90 4.54
C LYS A 97 -4.29 -10.41 4.25
N LEU A 98 -5.33 -9.92 3.56
CA LEU A 98 -5.50 -8.50 3.30
C LEU A 98 -5.59 -7.70 4.60
N TYR A 99 -6.43 -8.16 5.54
CA TYR A 99 -6.57 -7.47 6.81
C TYR A 99 -5.35 -7.63 7.72
N ALA A 100 -4.57 -8.70 7.56
CA ALA A 100 -3.28 -8.81 8.25
C ALA A 100 -2.33 -7.69 7.81
N PHE A 101 -2.29 -7.40 6.51
CA PHE A 101 -1.50 -6.29 5.99
C PHE A 101 -2.02 -4.94 6.49
N ILE A 102 -3.32 -4.69 6.38
CA ILE A 102 -3.94 -3.44 6.82
C ILE A 102 -3.72 -3.21 8.31
N SER A 103 -3.89 -4.25 9.12
CA SER A 103 -3.66 -4.16 10.57
C SER A 103 -2.21 -3.85 10.91
N ALA A 104 -1.26 -4.41 10.17
CA ALA A 104 0.15 -4.13 10.38
C ALA A 104 0.48 -2.66 10.07
N VAL A 105 -0.10 -2.11 9.02
CA VAL A 105 0.07 -0.69 8.68
C VAL A 105 -0.49 0.20 9.78
N ILE A 106 -1.68 -0.08 10.26
CA ILE A 106 -2.32 0.70 11.33
C ILE A 106 -1.51 0.61 12.63
N ALA A 107 -1.09 -0.58 13.01
CA ALA A 107 -0.37 -0.81 14.26
C ALA A 107 1.01 -0.14 14.28
N ASN A 108 1.61 0.09 13.13
CA ASN A 108 2.97 0.64 13.01
C ASN A 108 2.99 2.05 12.42
N CYS A 109 1.88 2.75 12.50
CA CYS A 109 1.73 4.09 11.93
C CYS A 109 2.83 5.06 12.42
N ASP A 110 3.16 5.01 13.71
CA ASP A 110 4.20 5.86 14.30
C ASP A 110 5.59 5.56 13.72
N ALA A 111 5.88 4.29 13.46
CA ALA A 111 7.16 3.87 12.90
C ALA A 111 7.32 4.29 11.43
N LEU A 112 6.23 4.63 10.76
CA LEU A 112 6.26 5.07 9.36
C LEU A 112 6.59 6.56 9.21
N THR A 113 6.82 7.27 10.30
CA THR A 113 7.31 8.67 10.37
C THR A 113 6.44 9.68 9.64
N VAL A 114 5.15 9.41 9.54
CA VAL A 114 4.16 10.34 8.97
C VAL A 114 3.12 10.70 10.02
N ILE A 115 2.29 11.72 9.74
CA ILE A 115 1.24 12.13 10.67
C ILE A 115 0.17 11.06 10.77
N ASP A 116 -0.26 10.57 9.61
CA ASP A 116 -1.37 9.61 9.56
C ASP A 116 -1.30 8.79 8.28
N ILE A 117 -1.71 7.53 8.38
CA ILE A 117 -1.92 6.65 7.23
C ILE A 117 -3.27 5.99 7.40
N THR A 118 -4.15 6.15 6.43
CA THR A 118 -5.44 5.51 6.39
C THR A 118 -5.46 4.47 5.27
N PRO A 119 -5.42 3.19 5.58
CA PRO A 119 -5.54 2.13 4.57
C PRO A 119 -6.97 2.00 4.07
N ASP A 120 -7.10 1.67 2.79
CA ASP A 120 -8.37 1.34 2.17
C ASP A 120 -8.11 0.30 1.09
N HIS A 121 -9.16 -0.35 0.62
CA HIS A 121 -9.04 -1.34 -0.44
C HIS A 121 -10.28 -1.38 -1.31
N GLY A 122 -10.10 -1.81 -2.56
CA GLY A 122 -11.20 -2.08 -3.46
C GLY A 122 -11.78 -3.49 -3.24
N PRO A 123 -12.73 -3.88 -4.08
CA PRO A 123 -13.31 -5.22 -4.02
C PRO A 123 -12.28 -6.28 -4.43
N LEU A 124 -12.43 -7.47 -3.88
CA LEU A 124 -11.68 -8.63 -4.37
C LEU A 124 -12.15 -8.94 -5.79
N GLN A 125 -11.22 -8.97 -6.71
CA GLN A 125 -11.50 -9.11 -8.14
C GLN A 125 -10.28 -9.71 -8.84
N VAL A 126 -10.38 -9.90 -10.15
CA VAL A 126 -9.23 -10.31 -10.94
C VAL A 126 -8.39 -9.06 -11.22
N VAL A 127 -7.13 -9.12 -10.85
CA VAL A 127 -6.13 -8.07 -11.14
C VAL A 127 -4.95 -8.69 -11.87
N GLN A 128 -4.20 -7.88 -12.59
CA GLN A 128 -3.07 -8.35 -13.38
C GLN A 128 -1.75 -7.96 -12.75
N ASP A 129 -0.77 -8.87 -12.84
CA ASP A 129 0.61 -8.54 -12.50
C ASP A 129 1.26 -7.71 -13.62
N PRO A 130 2.51 -7.22 -13.45
CA PRO A 130 3.17 -6.43 -14.49
C PRO A 130 3.36 -7.16 -15.82
N SER A 131 3.37 -8.49 -15.81
CA SER A 131 3.49 -9.31 -17.02
C SER A 131 2.15 -9.54 -17.74
N GLY A 132 1.04 -9.17 -17.13
CA GLY A 132 -0.30 -9.34 -17.68
C GLY A 132 -1.00 -10.62 -17.27
N LYS A 133 -0.43 -11.41 -16.36
CA LYS A 133 -1.11 -12.60 -15.82
C LYS A 133 -2.22 -12.20 -14.85
N ASP A 134 -3.28 -12.98 -14.82
CA ASP A 134 -4.44 -12.73 -13.97
C ASP A 134 -4.27 -13.38 -12.60
N PHE A 135 -4.58 -12.60 -11.58
CA PHE A 135 -4.57 -13.05 -10.18
C PHE A 135 -5.84 -12.62 -9.49
N HIS A 136 -6.24 -13.35 -8.46
CA HIS A 136 -7.29 -12.89 -7.56
C HIS A 136 -6.69 -12.02 -6.47
N GLY A 137 -7.19 -10.82 -6.35
CA GLY A 137 -6.70 -9.86 -5.38
C GLY A 137 -7.52 -8.58 -5.40
N CYS A 138 -6.89 -7.49 -5.04
CA CYS A 138 -7.54 -6.18 -5.04
C CYS A 138 -6.51 -5.06 -5.11
N GLU A 139 -7.02 -3.87 -5.37
CA GLU A 139 -6.23 -2.66 -5.22
C GLU A 139 -6.29 -2.21 -3.76
N VAL A 140 -5.15 -1.79 -3.24
CA VAL A 140 -5.02 -1.26 -1.88
C VAL A 140 -4.48 0.15 -1.98
N SER A 141 -5.00 1.05 -1.17
CA SER A 141 -4.53 2.42 -1.11
C SER A 141 -4.17 2.80 0.32
N LEU A 142 -3.12 3.57 0.46
CA LEU A 142 -2.71 4.14 1.74
C LEU A 142 -2.76 5.66 1.60
N ALA A 143 -3.75 6.27 2.22
CA ALA A 143 -3.86 7.74 2.24
C ALA A 143 -2.93 8.26 3.33
N VAL A 144 -1.92 9.02 2.93
CA VAL A 144 -0.84 9.49 3.79
C VAL A 144 -0.95 10.99 3.97
N THR A 145 -0.75 11.45 5.20
CA THR A 145 -0.66 12.86 5.55
C THR A 145 0.71 13.13 6.14
N GLU A 146 1.43 14.11 5.60
CA GLU A 146 2.74 14.54 6.09
C GLU A 146 2.78 16.03 6.32
N TRP A 147 3.67 16.48 7.19
CA TRP A 147 4.02 17.88 7.32
C TRP A 147 5.17 18.21 6.38
N LEU A 148 5.01 19.28 5.64
CA LEU A 148 6.06 19.85 4.80
C LEU A 148 6.43 21.22 5.37
N ASN A 149 7.68 21.36 5.78
CA ASN A 149 8.21 22.66 6.20
C ASN A 149 8.53 23.50 4.96
N ALA A 150 7.95 24.65 4.94
CA ALA A 150 8.24 25.59 3.85
C ALA A 150 9.59 26.31 4.07
#